data_46e7a5a7a78ac034b61ff814d6789436
#
_entry.id   46e7a5a7a78ac034b61ff814d6789436
#
_cell.length_a   1.000
_cell.length_b   1.000
_cell.length_c   1.000
_cell.angle_alpha   90.00
_cell.angle_beta   90.00
_cell.angle_gamma   90.00
#
_symmetry.space_group_name_H-M   'P 1'
#
loop_
_entity.id
_entity.type
_entity.pdbx_description
1 polymer ?
#
loop_
_entity_poly.entity_id
_entity_poly.type
_entity_poly.pdbx_seq_one_letter_code
_entity_poly.pdbx_strand_id
1 'polypeptide(L)'
;MTPAPASEVSAAYTLSELMVAAAAREIHDGEIVFVGMRLPLIAFVVAKKTHAPNAIGLFENGLVRSTPAAELIYTMADPPNILGATQCLDMLGVMSLLQSGRVDLGFLGAAEVDRFGRGGHLIGDLRLMIDN
;
A
#
# COMPACT_ATOMS: atom_id res chain seq x y z
N MET A 1 31.65 -29.07 -23.91
CA MET A 1 31.12 -29.31 -22.57
C MET A 1 30.03 -28.26 -22.35
N THR A 2 28.78 -28.65 -22.51
CA THR A 2 27.60 -27.76 -22.34
C THR A 2 27.37 -27.56 -20.85
N PRO A 3 27.26 -26.33 -20.35
CA PRO A 3 26.91 -26.12 -18.94
C PRO A 3 25.50 -26.68 -18.71
N ALA A 4 25.36 -27.45 -17.64
CA ALA A 4 24.07 -27.96 -17.20
C ALA A 4 23.11 -26.78 -16.97
N PRO A 5 21.80 -26.94 -17.29
CA PRO A 5 20.82 -25.90 -17.00
C PRO A 5 20.77 -25.70 -15.49
N ALA A 6 20.86 -24.43 -15.09
CA ALA A 6 20.63 -24.05 -13.70
C ALA A 6 19.29 -24.66 -13.27
N SER A 7 19.31 -25.48 -12.23
CA SER A 7 18.14 -26.07 -11.63
C SER A 7 17.15 -24.95 -11.34
N GLU A 8 15.97 -25.00 -11.96
CA GLU A 8 14.83 -24.20 -11.58
C GLU A 8 14.53 -24.51 -10.11
N VAL A 9 15.02 -23.66 -9.24
CA VAL A 9 14.51 -23.58 -7.88
C VAL A 9 13.09 -23.06 -8.07
N SER A 10 12.11 -23.97 -8.01
CA SER A 10 10.71 -23.60 -7.95
C SER A 10 10.57 -22.63 -6.76
N ALA A 11 10.36 -21.36 -7.07
CA ALA A 11 10.19 -20.36 -6.03
C ALA A 11 8.97 -20.77 -5.21
N ALA A 12 9.15 -20.92 -3.91
CA ALA A 12 8.07 -21.28 -2.99
C ALA A 12 7.00 -20.18 -2.84
N TYR A 13 7.10 -19.11 -3.63
CA TYR A 13 6.23 -17.94 -3.63
C TYR A 13 6.15 -17.31 -5.03
N THR A 14 5.09 -16.56 -5.25
CA THR A 14 4.90 -15.75 -6.46
C THR A 14 5.55 -14.37 -6.32
N LEU A 15 5.77 -13.67 -7.44
CA LEU A 15 6.25 -12.27 -7.42
C LEU A 15 5.29 -11.34 -6.67
N SER A 16 3.98 -11.57 -6.78
CA SER A 16 2.97 -10.79 -6.04
C SER A 16 3.08 -11.00 -4.53
N GLU A 17 3.28 -12.23 -4.08
CA GLU A 17 3.50 -12.53 -2.66
C GLU A 17 4.80 -11.91 -2.14
N LEU A 18 5.88 -11.96 -2.94
CA LEU A 18 7.12 -11.29 -2.59
C LEU A 18 6.94 -9.77 -2.45
N MET A 19 6.22 -9.16 -3.41
CA MET A 19 5.94 -7.73 -3.40
C MET A 19 5.10 -7.31 -2.19
N VAL A 20 4.08 -8.10 -1.85
CA VAL A 20 3.26 -7.89 -0.64
C VAL A 20 4.12 -8.00 0.63
N ALA A 21 4.96 -9.01 0.72
CA ALA A 21 5.82 -9.21 1.89
C ALA A 21 6.84 -8.07 2.04
N ALA A 22 7.45 -7.62 0.93
CA ALA A 22 8.36 -6.49 0.93
C ALA A 22 7.65 -5.19 1.34
N ALA A 23 6.51 -4.89 0.74
CA ALA A 23 5.72 -3.71 1.07
C ALA A 23 5.23 -3.71 2.53
N ALA A 24 4.82 -4.86 3.05
CA ALA A 24 4.41 -4.96 4.44
C ALA A 24 5.53 -4.63 5.42
N ARG A 25 6.78 -4.95 5.09
CA ARG A 25 7.96 -4.65 5.92
C ARG A 25 8.29 -3.16 6.01
N GLU A 26 7.88 -2.38 5.02
CA GLU A 26 8.06 -0.92 5.02
C GLU A 26 7.10 -0.21 5.98
N ILE A 27 6.03 -0.88 6.43
CA ILE A 27 5.07 -0.32 7.36
C ILE A 27 5.56 -0.55 8.79
N HIS A 28 5.79 0.54 9.54
CA HIS A 28 6.14 0.46 10.95
C HIS A 28 4.92 0.63 11.85
N ASP A 29 5.03 0.16 13.07
CA ASP A 29 3.92 0.24 14.03
C ASP A 29 3.62 1.69 14.42
N GLY A 30 2.36 2.06 14.38
CA GLY A 30 1.89 3.41 14.69
C GLY A 30 1.90 4.40 13.52
N GLU A 31 2.46 4.03 12.37
CA GLU A 31 2.46 4.90 11.17
C GLU A 31 1.07 5.11 10.58
N ILE A 32 0.88 6.27 9.98
CA ILE A 32 -0.27 6.58 9.12
C ILE A 32 0.12 6.26 7.68
N VAL A 33 -0.55 5.28 7.10
CA VAL A 33 -0.25 4.74 5.78
C VAL A 33 -1.35 5.09 4.79
N PHE A 34 -1.01 5.75 3.69
CA PHE A 34 -1.92 5.93 2.57
C PHE A 34 -1.99 4.62 1.78
N VAL A 35 -3.15 3.96 1.87
CA VAL A 35 -3.34 2.60 1.37
C VAL A 35 -4.07 2.61 0.04
N GLY A 36 -3.39 2.19 -1.01
CA GLY A 36 -4.00 1.88 -2.30
C GLY A 36 -4.76 0.55 -2.28
N MET A 37 -5.52 0.29 -3.34
CA MET A 37 -6.25 -0.97 -3.51
C MET A 37 -5.34 -2.11 -4.00
N ARG A 38 -5.82 -3.35 -3.93
CA ARG A 38 -5.15 -4.58 -4.36
C ARG A 38 -3.92 -4.91 -3.49
N LEU A 39 -2.72 -4.98 -4.09
CA LEU A 39 -1.50 -5.39 -3.37
C LEU A 39 -1.16 -4.50 -2.16
N PRO A 40 -1.25 -3.16 -2.25
CA PRO A 40 -1.07 -2.28 -1.09
C PRO A 40 -2.01 -2.60 0.08
N LEU A 41 -3.28 -2.88 -0.21
CA LEU A 41 -4.25 -3.26 0.82
C LEU A 41 -3.86 -4.56 1.50
N ILE A 42 -3.44 -5.57 0.72
CA ILE A 42 -2.99 -6.86 1.27
C ILE A 42 -1.74 -6.65 2.14
N ALA A 43 -0.78 -5.85 1.68
CA ALA A 43 0.43 -5.52 2.44
C ALA A 43 0.08 -4.84 3.78
N PHE A 44 -0.83 -3.88 3.77
CA PHE A 44 -1.32 -3.23 4.98
C PHE A 44 -1.98 -4.24 5.95
N VAL A 45 -2.84 -5.12 5.45
CA VAL A 45 -3.48 -6.15 6.28
C VAL A 45 -2.45 -7.12 6.87
N VAL A 46 -1.45 -7.53 6.09
CA VAL A 46 -0.35 -8.39 6.56
C VAL A 46 0.43 -7.69 7.68
N ALA A 47 0.85 -6.44 7.48
CA ALA A 47 1.55 -5.66 8.50
C ALA A 47 0.74 -5.53 9.79
N LYS A 48 -0.55 -5.20 9.68
CA LYS A 48 -1.49 -5.08 10.81
C LYS A 48 -1.62 -6.38 11.61
N LYS A 49 -1.56 -7.51 10.94
CA LYS A 49 -1.70 -8.85 11.57
C LYS A 49 -0.38 -9.43 12.09
N THR A 50 0.73 -8.82 11.77
CA THR A 50 2.06 -9.34 12.13
C THR A 50 2.80 -8.39 13.07
N HIS A 51 3.36 -7.31 12.57
CA HIS A 51 4.33 -6.49 13.30
C HIS A 51 3.91 -5.03 13.52
N ALA A 52 2.85 -4.57 12.85
CA ALA A 52 2.39 -3.18 12.93
C ALA A 52 0.89 -3.08 13.32
N PRO A 53 0.49 -3.63 14.49
CA PRO A 53 -0.93 -3.68 14.88
C PRO A 53 -1.55 -2.30 15.10
N ASN A 54 -0.76 -1.27 15.38
CA ASN A 54 -1.23 0.09 15.62
C ASN A 54 -1.14 1.00 14.37
N ALA A 55 -0.66 0.51 13.23
CA ALA A 55 -0.66 1.28 11.99
C ALA A 55 -2.08 1.70 11.59
N ILE A 56 -2.23 2.91 11.05
CA ILE A 56 -3.50 3.49 10.67
C ILE A 56 -3.56 3.58 9.14
N GLY A 57 -4.60 3.01 8.54
CA GLY A 57 -4.85 3.09 7.11
C GLY A 57 -5.68 4.32 6.75
N LEU A 58 -5.18 5.09 5.80
CA LEU A 58 -5.85 6.23 5.19
C LEU A 58 -6.16 5.87 3.74
N PHE A 59 -7.42 5.91 3.35
CA PHE A 59 -7.87 5.59 2.00
C PHE A 59 -8.22 6.87 1.23
N GLU A 60 -7.99 6.85 -0.08
CA GLU A 60 -8.23 8.00 -0.96
C GLU A 60 -9.66 8.54 -0.88
N ASN A 61 -10.65 7.67 -0.69
CA ASN A 61 -12.05 8.05 -0.54
C ASN A 61 -12.43 8.72 0.80
N GLY A 62 -11.47 8.92 1.69
CA GLY A 62 -11.66 9.60 2.97
C GLY A 62 -11.78 8.68 4.19
N LEU A 63 -11.83 7.39 4.00
CA LEU A 63 -11.93 6.44 5.12
C LEU A 63 -10.59 6.34 5.87
N VAL A 64 -10.67 6.39 7.18
CA VAL A 64 -9.54 6.14 8.09
C VAL A 64 -9.86 4.92 8.93
N ARG A 65 -8.94 3.97 8.97
CA ARG A 65 -9.12 2.72 9.71
C ARG A 65 -7.94 2.41 10.60
N SER A 66 -8.21 2.11 11.85
CA SER A 66 -7.24 1.55 12.79
C SER A 66 -7.24 0.01 12.80
N THR A 67 -8.27 -0.62 12.21
CA THR A 67 -8.38 -2.08 12.09
C THR A 67 -8.63 -2.46 10.63
N PRO A 68 -8.17 -3.61 10.15
CA PRO A 68 -8.52 -4.12 8.81
C PRO A 68 -10.04 -4.29 8.68
N ALA A 69 -10.55 -4.23 7.46
CA ALA A 69 -11.91 -4.64 7.19
C ALA A 69 -12.11 -6.12 7.56
N ALA A 70 -13.30 -6.45 8.04
CA ALA A 70 -13.62 -7.83 8.46
C ALA A 70 -13.70 -8.80 7.27
N GLU A 71 -14.03 -8.28 6.10
CA GLU A 71 -14.23 -9.03 4.87
C GLU A 71 -13.33 -8.49 3.75
N LEU A 72 -13.22 -9.27 2.67
CA LEU A 72 -12.51 -8.84 1.49
C LEU A 72 -13.24 -7.65 0.85
N ILE A 73 -12.48 -6.62 0.50
CA ILE A 73 -12.97 -5.45 -0.23
C ILE A 73 -12.40 -5.43 -1.64
N TYR A 74 -13.23 -5.09 -2.60
CA TYR A 74 -12.87 -4.95 -4.01
C TYR A 74 -12.66 -3.49 -4.39
N THR A 75 -13.43 -2.59 -3.75
CA THR A 75 -13.29 -1.15 -3.89
C THR A 75 -13.18 -0.47 -2.54
N MET A 76 -12.66 0.75 -2.50
CA MET A 76 -12.56 1.53 -1.25
C MET A 76 -13.93 1.86 -0.66
N ALA A 77 -14.98 1.88 -1.49
CA ALA A 77 -16.35 2.22 -1.09
C ALA A 77 -17.19 1.01 -0.67
N ASP A 78 -16.63 -0.18 -0.68
CA ASP A 78 -17.35 -1.38 -0.27
C ASP A 78 -17.78 -1.30 1.20
N PRO A 79 -19.01 -1.77 1.54
CA PRO A 79 -19.55 -1.69 2.89
C PRO A 79 -18.61 -2.21 3.99
N PRO A 80 -17.88 -3.34 3.83
CA PRO A 80 -16.93 -3.81 4.83
C PRO A 80 -15.79 -2.82 5.13
N ASN A 81 -15.44 -1.95 4.19
CA ASN A 81 -14.45 -0.91 4.41
C ASN A 81 -15.03 0.29 5.19
N ILE A 82 -16.31 0.60 4.98
CA ILE A 82 -17.01 1.69 5.66
C ILE A 82 -17.36 1.28 7.10
N LEU A 83 -17.86 0.06 7.27
CA LEU A 83 -18.22 -0.47 8.57
C LEU A 83 -16.97 -0.61 9.47
N GLY A 84 -17.01 0.04 10.63
CA GLY A 84 -15.90 0.06 11.58
C GLY A 84 -14.76 1.01 11.19
N ALA A 85 -14.97 1.91 10.23
CA ALA A 85 -14.03 3.01 9.99
C ALA A 85 -13.95 3.92 11.24
N THR A 86 -12.75 4.35 11.56
CA THR A 86 -12.52 5.26 12.71
C THR A 86 -12.99 6.66 12.39
N GLN A 87 -12.81 7.09 11.15
CA GLN A 87 -13.24 8.39 10.62
C GLN A 87 -13.64 8.25 9.15
N CYS A 88 -14.51 9.17 8.73
CA CYS A 88 -14.88 9.37 7.34
C CYS A 88 -14.61 10.84 7.00
N LEU A 89 -13.57 11.08 6.25
CA LEU A 89 -13.21 12.39 5.70
C LEU A 89 -13.73 12.48 4.26
N ASP A 90 -13.64 13.65 3.69
CA ASP A 90 -13.73 13.82 2.25
C ASP A 90 -12.33 13.71 1.57
N MET A 91 -12.31 13.71 0.26
CA MET A 91 -11.06 13.65 -0.51
C MET A 91 -10.14 14.85 -0.21
N LEU A 92 -10.70 16.03 0.03
CA LEU A 92 -9.94 17.23 0.37
C LEU A 92 -9.23 17.05 1.71
N GLY A 93 -9.89 16.46 2.70
CA GLY A 93 -9.29 16.13 4.00
C GLY A 93 -8.12 15.17 3.86
N VAL A 94 -8.26 14.12 3.04
CA VAL A 94 -7.16 13.18 2.76
C VAL A 94 -5.98 13.87 2.09
N MET A 95 -6.24 14.64 1.03
CA MET A 95 -5.18 15.35 0.29
C MET A 95 -4.49 16.39 1.18
N SER A 96 -5.21 17.01 2.09
CA SER A 96 -4.65 17.95 3.07
C SER A 96 -3.71 17.25 4.06
N LEU A 97 -4.03 16.04 4.50
CA LEU A 97 -3.15 15.24 5.34
C LEU A 97 -1.85 14.86 4.61
N LEU A 98 -1.96 14.42 3.36
CA LEU A 98 -0.80 14.13 2.51
C LEU A 98 0.06 15.39 2.30
N GLN A 99 -0.55 16.51 1.92
CA GLN A 99 0.15 17.75 1.65
C GLN A 99 0.83 18.35 2.89
N SER A 100 0.26 18.14 4.07
CA SER A 100 0.81 18.64 5.33
C SER A 100 1.90 17.74 5.94
N GLY A 101 2.28 16.65 5.26
CA GLY A 101 3.32 15.74 5.75
C GLY A 101 2.90 14.93 6.97
N ARG A 102 1.61 14.68 7.15
CA ARG A 102 1.06 13.89 8.27
C ARG A 102 0.88 12.41 7.94
N VAL A 103 1.23 12.01 6.75
CA VAL A 103 1.20 10.61 6.30
C VAL A 103 2.64 10.13 6.20
N ASP A 104 2.95 9.06 6.89
CA ASP A 104 4.31 8.55 7.03
C ASP A 104 4.74 7.73 5.81
N LEU A 105 3.80 6.97 5.23
CA LEU A 105 4.07 6.09 4.10
C LEU A 105 2.88 6.09 3.13
N GLY A 106 3.15 6.05 1.84
CA GLY A 106 2.12 5.92 0.80
C GLY A 106 2.47 4.86 -0.23
N PHE A 107 1.49 4.05 -0.60
CA PHE A 107 1.61 3.08 -1.69
C PHE A 107 0.84 3.59 -2.91
N LEU A 108 1.57 3.86 -3.98
CA LEU A 108 1.02 4.33 -5.25
C LEU A 108 1.33 3.33 -6.36
N GLY A 109 0.34 3.09 -7.22
CA GLY A 109 0.54 2.35 -8.45
C GLY A 109 1.12 3.26 -9.54
N ALA A 110 2.10 2.76 -10.29
CA ALA A 110 2.63 3.44 -11.46
C ALA A 110 2.74 2.46 -12.63
N ALA A 111 2.57 2.98 -13.86
CA ALA A 111 2.78 2.16 -15.06
C ALA A 111 4.28 1.96 -15.34
N GLU A 112 5.07 2.96 -15.05
CA GLU A 112 6.52 2.96 -15.24
C GLU A 112 7.20 3.68 -14.07
N VAL A 113 8.40 3.21 -13.72
CA VAL A 113 9.24 3.85 -12.69
C VAL A 113 10.65 3.96 -13.25
N ASP A 114 11.23 5.17 -13.24
CA ASP A 114 12.59 5.37 -13.70
C ASP A 114 13.62 5.01 -12.62
N ARG A 115 14.89 5.02 -13.00
CA ARG A 115 16.01 4.70 -12.06
C ARG A 115 16.16 5.68 -10.89
N PHE A 116 15.44 6.79 -10.91
CA PHE A 116 15.45 7.79 -9.85
C PHE A 116 14.19 7.70 -8.96
N GLY A 117 13.37 6.66 -9.13
CA GLY A 117 12.15 6.45 -8.37
C GLY A 117 10.99 7.36 -8.80
N ARG A 118 11.07 7.99 -9.99
CA ARG A 118 9.96 8.78 -10.52
C ARG A 118 9.00 7.87 -11.27
N GLY A 119 7.74 7.86 -10.84
CA GLY A 119 6.68 7.16 -11.54
C GLY A 119 6.10 8.02 -12.66
N GLY A 120 5.84 7.41 -13.82
CA GLY A 120 5.16 8.03 -14.96
C GLY A 120 3.90 7.25 -15.33
N HIS A 121 2.87 7.99 -15.69
CA HIS A 121 1.82 7.53 -16.59
C HIS A 121 2.05 8.19 -17.94
N LEU A 122 1.55 7.57 -19.01
CA LEU A 122 1.58 8.15 -20.36
C LEU A 122 0.98 9.57 -20.46
N ILE A 123 0.41 10.08 -19.38
CA ILE A 123 -0.23 11.40 -19.28
C ILE A 123 0.19 12.06 -17.95
N GLY A 124 1.48 12.40 -17.79
CA GLY A 124 1.97 13.26 -16.72
C GLY A 124 2.88 12.62 -15.69
N ASP A 125 3.90 13.35 -15.32
CA ASP A 125 4.86 12.98 -14.28
C ASP A 125 4.19 12.99 -12.90
N LEU A 126 3.98 11.81 -12.34
CA LEU A 126 3.69 11.68 -10.92
C LEU A 126 5.02 11.54 -10.18
N ARG A 127 5.46 12.57 -9.48
CA ARG A 127 6.56 12.42 -8.53
C ARG A 127 6.08 11.54 -7.38
N LEU A 128 6.66 10.36 -7.27
CA LEU A 128 6.64 9.62 -6.01
C LEU A 128 7.34 10.49 -4.96
N MET A 129 6.58 11.08 -4.06
CA MET A 129 7.15 11.64 -2.85
C MET A 129 7.33 10.48 -1.87
N ILE A 130 8.43 9.77 -2.02
CA ILE A 130 9.00 9.00 -0.94
C ILE A 130 10.11 9.91 -0.44
N ASP A 131 9.85 10.65 0.62
CA ASP A 131 10.90 11.16 1.49
C ASP A 131 10.31 11.81 2.76
N ASN A 132 10.68 11.28 3.88
CA ASN A 132 11.77 11.76 4.77
C ASN A 132 12.07 10.73 5.83
#